data_869c9ee9c415f19af273b01113e65bb5
#
_entry.id   869c9ee9c415f19af273b01113e65bb5
#
_cell.length_a   1.000
_cell.length_b   1.000
_cell.length_c   1.000
_cell.angle_alpha   90.00
_cell.angle_beta   90.00
_cell.angle_gamma   90.00
#
_symmetry.space_group_name_H-M   'P 1'
#
loop_
_entity.id
_entity.type
_entity.pdbx_description
1 polymer ?
#
loop_
_entity_poly.entity_id
_entity_poly.type
_entity_poly.pdbx_seq_one_letter_code
_entity_poly.pdbx_strand_id
1 'polypeptide(L)'
;MTGAAAPGAAPTERNAVGVAAMMAALLAACVAFQLNASMLSPALVTMARELHTDEAGTGLSQTAFFTACAMFSLFLPRFSDIAGRRRVLLGMLVVLTAGTVLAALSTNIVVLDVARVVQGVSGPVVQISLLTLRSQVTEPKRFGTLMGVVTAVNGGIAGVDALAGGWLASHYGFRSVFWVIAAVAVLAAVAVAVGCPESRPSAGTPMDWPGVVPLVVGAAALLLAVDQVEKLGAANWPLAIALLLVGAFAFAVFWRIEKRSRHPLVRISDLRQRASWAPLLTTLLTLIGVFAVVNGVLMSFVQNAEVGFGMGASLASLVFLTPFALVGWLVGPFTGRLAPVIGYGRMLRCGLLGSALVLGVMALVGVRSLPVMIGCTVLLGATYAGIANIVLNLLGVVLAPKDHPGFLPGLVSAAFGLGAGLSFALLSAVQVTGSPQGGSSASGYVTAMLTGAVVTAAAYGASFLIPRPRTAEVTAGA
;
A
#
# COMPACT_ATOMS: atom_id res chain seq x y z
N MET A 1 21.87 15.93 62.31
CA MET A 1 22.52 16.42 61.08
C MET A 1 21.86 15.70 59.91
N THR A 2 20.88 16.30 59.34
CA THR A 2 20.12 15.78 58.20
C THR A 2 20.75 16.23 56.89
N GLY A 3 21.33 15.29 56.16
CA GLY A 3 21.88 15.54 54.83
C GLY A 3 20.73 15.67 53.81
N ALA A 4 20.52 16.87 53.28
CA ALA A 4 19.64 17.11 52.18
C ALA A 4 20.25 16.54 50.87
N ALA A 5 19.57 15.58 50.25
CA ALA A 5 19.88 15.12 48.90
C ALA A 5 19.57 16.25 47.91
N ALA A 6 20.50 16.56 47.02
CA ALA A 6 20.37 17.52 45.96
C ALA A 6 19.27 17.08 44.98
N PRO A 7 18.45 18.00 44.41
CA PRO A 7 17.45 17.64 43.40
C PRO A 7 18.13 17.24 42.11
N GLY A 8 17.85 16.00 41.66
CA GLY A 8 18.40 15.42 40.46
C GLY A 8 18.06 16.25 39.22
N ALA A 9 19.06 16.47 38.40
CA ALA A 9 18.97 17.17 37.12
C ALA A 9 17.91 16.56 36.22
N ALA A 10 17.16 17.43 35.54
CA ALA A 10 15.99 17.13 34.73
C ALA A 10 16.24 16.08 33.61
N PRO A 11 15.35 15.09 33.47
CA PRO A 11 15.45 14.04 32.43
C PRO A 11 15.04 14.50 31.03
N THR A 12 14.80 15.79 30.79
CA THR A 12 14.02 16.25 29.64
C THR A 12 14.77 16.41 28.33
N GLU A 13 16.05 16.79 28.30
CA GLU A 13 16.77 17.04 27.04
C GLU A 13 17.33 15.76 26.40
N ARG A 14 17.86 14.82 27.17
CA ARG A 14 18.40 13.56 26.65
C ARG A 14 17.33 12.67 26.03
N ASN A 15 16.12 12.68 26.58
CA ASN A 15 14.95 11.98 26.04
C ASN A 15 14.39 12.65 24.76
N ALA A 16 14.46 13.96 24.62
CA ALA A 16 13.98 14.69 23.45
C ALA A 16 14.87 14.43 22.21
N VAL A 17 16.19 14.45 22.37
CA VAL A 17 17.14 14.16 21.28
C VAL A 17 17.00 12.70 20.83
N GLY A 18 16.83 11.74 21.75
CA GLY A 18 16.60 10.35 21.44
C GLY A 18 15.31 10.11 20.63
N VAL A 19 14.22 10.82 20.98
CA VAL A 19 12.94 10.73 20.25
C VAL A 19 13.05 11.35 18.86
N ALA A 20 13.77 12.47 18.70
CA ALA A 20 13.96 13.10 17.39
C ALA A 20 14.79 12.23 16.44
N ALA A 21 15.88 11.63 16.92
CA ALA A 21 16.71 10.69 16.15
C ALA A 21 15.92 9.45 15.74
N MET A 22 15.14 8.88 16.66
CA MET A 22 14.24 7.77 16.37
C MET A 22 13.19 8.15 15.31
N MET A 23 12.56 9.30 15.44
CA MET A 23 11.59 9.79 14.45
C MET A 23 12.20 9.94 13.05
N ALA A 24 13.40 10.53 12.96
CA ALA A 24 14.12 10.65 11.68
C ALA A 24 14.40 9.28 11.07
N ALA A 25 14.82 8.30 11.88
CA ALA A 25 15.07 6.93 11.43
C ALA A 25 13.78 6.22 10.95
N LEU A 26 12.68 6.33 11.69
CA LEU A 26 11.39 5.74 11.32
C LEU A 26 10.81 6.40 10.07
N LEU A 27 10.94 7.73 9.94
CA LEU A 27 10.53 8.45 8.74
C LEU A 27 11.37 8.03 7.52
N ALA A 28 12.68 7.89 7.66
CA ALA A 28 13.54 7.39 6.59
C ALA A 28 13.13 5.99 6.12
N ALA A 29 12.78 5.09 7.04
CA ALA A 29 12.28 3.76 6.71
C ALA A 29 10.93 3.81 5.97
N CYS A 30 9.99 4.66 6.42
CA CYS A 30 8.71 4.87 5.73
C CYS A 30 8.90 5.47 4.34
N VAL A 31 9.85 6.42 4.18
CA VAL A 31 10.22 7.00 2.88
C VAL A 31 10.75 5.91 1.93
N ALA A 32 11.68 5.07 2.39
CA ALA A 32 12.23 3.98 1.56
C ALA A 32 11.13 3.02 1.05
N PHE A 33 10.17 2.68 1.92
CA PHE A 33 8.99 1.90 1.51
C PHE A 33 8.13 2.65 0.50
N GLN A 34 7.79 3.91 0.77
CA GLN A 34 6.91 4.70 -0.08
C GLN A 34 7.48 4.91 -1.48
N LEU A 35 8.77 5.25 -1.59
CA LEU A 35 9.46 5.35 -2.89
C LEU A 35 9.33 4.05 -3.69
N ASN A 36 9.50 2.90 -3.04
CA ASN A 36 9.37 1.60 -3.70
C ASN A 36 7.92 1.29 -4.13
N ALA A 37 6.93 1.84 -3.44
CA ALA A 37 5.51 1.62 -3.74
C ALA A 37 4.98 2.51 -4.87
N SER A 38 5.43 3.78 -4.98
CA SER A 38 4.81 4.78 -5.87
C SER A 38 5.75 5.37 -6.94
N MET A 39 7.06 5.46 -6.67
CA MET A 39 8.01 6.11 -7.58
C MET A 39 8.13 5.41 -8.95
N LEU A 40 7.77 4.13 -9.03
CA LEU A 40 7.83 3.33 -10.25
C LEU A 40 6.65 3.53 -11.20
N SER A 41 5.53 4.08 -10.73
CA SER A 41 4.31 4.24 -11.54
C SER A 41 4.56 4.90 -12.90
N PRO A 42 5.27 6.04 -13.00
CA PRO A 42 5.57 6.66 -14.29
C PRO A 42 6.62 5.90 -15.11
N ALA A 43 7.41 5.04 -14.49
CA ALA A 43 8.47 4.27 -15.13
C ALA A 43 7.97 2.95 -15.77
N LEU A 44 6.71 2.53 -15.52
CA LEU A 44 6.18 1.24 -15.99
C LEU A 44 6.28 1.10 -17.52
N VAL A 45 5.97 2.16 -18.27
CA VAL A 45 6.08 2.16 -19.75
C VAL A 45 7.53 2.01 -20.21
N THR A 46 8.47 2.69 -19.54
CA THR A 46 9.91 2.55 -19.83
C THR A 46 10.39 1.14 -19.50
N MET A 47 9.91 0.56 -18.38
CA MET A 47 10.21 -0.83 -18.00
C MET A 47 9.70 -1.84 -19.04
N ALA A 48 8.46 -1.69 -19.52
CA ALA A 48 7.89 -2.55 -20.53
C ALA A 48 8.74 -2.56 -21.79
N ARG A 49 9.14 -1.37 -22.25
CA ARG A 49 9.97 -1.21 -23.45
C ARG A 49 11.38 -1.78 -23.27
N GLU A 50 12.07 -1.50 -22.16
CA GLU A 50 13.45 -1.93 -21.94
C GLU A 50 13.58 -3.43 -21.61
N LEU A 51 12.53 -4.04 -21.03
CA LEU A 51 12.49 -5.48 -20.72
C LEU A 51 11.78 -6.31 -21.80
N HIS A 52 11.38 -5.67 -22.93
CA HIS A 52 10.69 -6.31 -24.04
C HIS A 52 9.44 -7.09 -23.59
N THR A 53 8.64 -6.48 -22.73
CA THR A 53 7.37 -7.03 -22.20
C THR A 53 6.22 -6.06 -22.50
N ASP A 54 5.01 -6.49 -22.19
CA ASP A 54 3.80 -5.70 -22.33
C ASP A 54 3.36 -5.07 -20.99
N GLU A 55 2.22 -4.41 -20.99
CA GLU A 55 1.64 -3.78 -19.80
C GLU A 55 1.15 -4.81 -18.77
N ALA A 56 0.78 -6.02 -19.21
CA ALA A 56 0.41 -7.11 -18.31
C ALA A 56 1.63 -7.58 -17.50
N GLY A 57 2.79 -7.77 -18.16
CA GLY A 57 4.03 -8.15 -17.48
C GLY A 57 4.49 -7.12 -16.45
N THR A 58 4.43 -5.81 -16.76
CA THR A 58 4.74 -4.78 -15.78
C THR A 58 3.68 -4.67 -14.68
N GLY A 59 2.41 -4.91 -15.02
CA GLY A 59 1.31 -5.04 -14.07
C GLY A 59 1.54 -6.18 -13.08
N LEU A 60 1.98 -7.35 -13.57
CA LEU A 60 2.33 -8.51 -12.74
C LEU A 60 3.44 -8.18 -11.75
N SER A 61 4.47 -7.43 -12.15
CA SER A 61 5.55 -7.02 -11.25
C SER A 61 5.02 -6.17 -10.08
N GLN A 62 4.06 -5.30 -10.32
CA GLN A 62 3.39 -4.53 -9.26
C GLN A 62 2.49 -5.41 -8.40
N THR A 63 1.74 -6.33 -9.02
CA THR A 63 0.94 -7.34 -8.32
C THR A 63 1.80 -8.17 -7.37
N ALA A 64 2.97 -8.62 -7.83
CA ALA A 64 3.94 -9.39 -7.06
C ALA A 64 4.40 -8.60 -5.80
N PHE A 65 4.78 -7.34 -5.99
CA PHE A 65 5.18 -6.47 -4.88
C PHE A 65 4.06 -6.28 -3.85
N PHE A 66 2.88 -5.84 -4.27
CA PHE A 66 1.80 -5.52 -3.33
C PHE A 66 1.21 -6.75 -2.65
N THR A 67 1.13 -7.90 -3.34
CA THR A 67 0.71 -9.17 -2.73
C THR A 67 1.72 -9.65 -1.69
N ALA A 68 3.02 -9.55 -1.99
CA ALA A 68 4.06 -9.84 -1.01
C ALA A 68 4.02 -8.86 0.18
N CYS A 69 3.78 -7.55 -0.04
CA CYS A 69 3.57 -6.57 1.02
C CYS A 69 2.41 -6.97 1.95
N ALA A 70 1.28 -7.38 1.38
CA ALA A 70 0.12 -7.80 2.14
C ALA A 70 0.43 -9.04 2.98
N MET A 71 1.08 -10.03 2.38
CA MET A 71 1.47 -11.27 3.06
C MET A 71 2.40 -11.00 4.24
N PHE A 72 3.46 -10.23 4.03
CA PHE A 72 4.41 -9.88 5.08
C PHE A 72 3.78 -9.02 6.17
N SER A 73 2.79 -8.19 5.84
CA SER A 73 2.05 -7.37 6.80
C SER A 73 1.21 -8.16 7.79
N LEU A 74 0.86 -9.41 7.48
CA LEU A 74 0.08 -10.26 8.38
C LEU A 74 0.90 -10.87 9.52
N PHE A 75 2.20 -11.14 9.32
CA PHE A 75 2.98 -11.85 10.33
C PHE A 75 4.23 -11.11 10.84
N LEU A 76 4.89 -10.24 10.03
CA LEU A 76 6.09 -9.53 10.47
C LEU A 76 5.88 -8.56 11.65
N PRO A 77 4.74 -7.86 11.79
CA PRO A 77 4.50 -7.05 12.98
C PRO A 77 4.57 -7.87 14.26
N ARG A 78 3.94 -9.06 14.27
CA ARG A 78 4.01 -9.98 15.40
C ARG A 78 5.42 -10.54 15.60
N PHE A 79 6.09 -10.92 14.53
CA PHE A 79 7.48 -11.36 14.59
C PHE A 79 8.39 -10.29 15.18
N SER A 80 8.12 -9.01 14.89
CA SER A 80 8.87 -7.88 15.46
C SER A 80 8.71 -7.73 16.97
N ASP A 81 7.57 -8.11 17.53
CA ASP A 81 7.36 -8.12 18.98
C ASP A 81 8.16 -9.23 19.67
N ILE A 82 8.43 -10.34 18.96
CA ILE A 82 9.19 -11.50 19.47
C ILE A 82 10.69 -11.31 19.29
N ALA A 83 11.15 -10.91 18.09
CA ALA A 83 12.56 -10.83 17.73
C ALA A 83 13.21 -9.47 18.05
N GLY A 84 12.39 -8.46 18.35
CA GLY A 84 12.83 -7.08 18.53
C GLY A 84 12.54 -6.21 17.30
N ARG A 85 11.87 -5.09 17.51
CA ARG A 85 11.36 -4.23 16.43
C ARG A 85 12.47 -3.61 15.59
N ARG A 86 13.54 -3.13 16.24
CA ARG A 86 14.72 -2.58 15.53
C ARG A 86 15.38 -3.63 14.64
N ARG A 87 15.61 -4.85 15.17
CA ARG A 87 16.22 -5.94 14.40
C ARG A 87 15.39 -6.31 13.18
N VAL A 88 14.07 -6.41 13.34
CA VAL A 88 13.16 -6.74 12.23
C VAL A 88 13.12 -5.61 11.20
N LEU A 89 13.03 -4.34 11.62
CA LEU A 89 13.09 -3.19 10.70
C LEU A 89 14.42 -3.18 9.92
N LEU A 90 15.54 -3.41 10.56
CA LEU A 90 16.85 -3.50 9.89
C LEU A 90 16.88 -4.65 8.89
N GLY A 91 16.41 -5.84 9.29
CA GLY A 91 16.33 -7.00 8.40
C GLY A 91 15.47 -6.71 7.16
N MET A 92 14.32 -6.07 7.36
CA MET A 92 13.44 -5.65 6.25
C MET A 92 14.11 -4.66 5.30
N LEU A 93 14.81 -3.64 5.83
CA LEU A 93 15.51 -2.65 5.01
C LEU A 93 16.69 -3.25 4.25
N VAL A 94 17.42 -4.19 4.85
CA VAL A 94 18.50 -4.95 4.17
C VAL A 94 17.94 -5.80 3.05
N VAL A 95 16.85 -6.54 3.29
CA VAL A 95 16.19 -7.37 2.27
C VAL A 95 15.58 -6.48 1.17
N LEU A 96 14.96 -5.36 1.54
CA LEU A 96 14.48 -4.36 0.58
C LEU A 96 15.62 -3.86 -0.31
N THR A 97 16.77 -3.50 0.28
CA THR A 97 17.95 -3.05 -0.46
C THR A 97 18.44 -4.14 -1.43
N ALA A 98 18.58 -5.38 -0.97
CA ALA A 98 19.02 -6.48 -1.81
C ALA A 98 18.04 -6.74 -2.96
N GLY A 99 16.73 -6.77 -2.70
CA GLY A 99 15.69 -6.88 -3.73
C GLY A 99 15.71 -5.71 -4.71
N THR A 100 15.99 -4.48 -4.23
CA THR A 100 16.03 -3.29 -5.08
C THR A 100 17.28 -3.29 -5.98
N VAL A 101 18.42 -3.73 -5.47
CA VAL A 101 19.63 -3.93 -6.28
C VAL A 101 19.40 -5.02 -7.34
N LEU A 102 18.75 -6.14 -6.96
CA LEU A 102 18.38 -7.19 -7.90
C LEU A 102 17.45 -6.64 -9.02
N ALA A 103 16.49 -5.80 -8.67
CA ALA A 103 15.60 -5.13 -9.63
C ALA A 103 16.38 -4.18 -10.56
N ALA A 104 17.33 -3.41 -10.03
CA ALA A 104 18.17 -2.52 -10.82
C ALA A 104 19.06 -3.27 -11.83
N LEU A 105 19.46 -4.50 -11.48
CA LEU A 105 20.28 -5.37 -12.32
C LEU A 105 19.47 -6.32 -13.22
N SER A 106 18.11 -6.24 -13.17
CA SER A 106 17.26 -7.13 -13.93
C SER A 106 17.43 -6.96 -15.44
N THR A 107 17.57 -8.09 -16.14
CA THR A 107 17.70 -8.15 -17.62
C THR A 107 16.42 -8.65 -18.29
N ASN A 108 15.50 -9.19 -17.52
CA ASN A 108 14.21 -9.69 -17.98
C ASN A 108 13.14 -9.52 -16.90
N ILE A 109 11.88 -9.67 -17.31
CA ILE A 109 10.73 -9.46 -16.41
C ILE A 109 10.70 -10.45 -15.25
N VAL A 110 11.09 -11.71 -15.44
CA VAL A 110 11.04 -12.75 -14.41
C VAL A 110 11.97 -12.41 -13.24
N VAL A 111 13.19 -11.94 -13.53
CA VAL A 111 14.14 -11.51 -12.49
C VAL A 111 13.59 -10.29 -11.76
N LEU A 112 12.94 -9.38 -12.49
CA LEU A 112 12.27 -8.23 -11.88
C LEU A 112 11.13 -8.67 -10.95
N ASP A 113 10.27 -9.61 -11.36
CA ASP A 113 9.16 -10.10 -10.54
C ASP A 113 9.64 -10.75 -9.25
N VAL A 114 10.69 -11.57 -9.31
CA VAL A 114 11.34 -12.14 -8.12
C VAL A 114 11.86 -11.03 -7.21
N ALA A 115 12.52 -10.03 -7.78
CA ALA A 115 13.01 -8.87 -7.03
C ALA A 115 11.85 -8.11 -6.35
N ARG A 116 10.72 -7.94 -7.03
CA ARG A 116 9.51 -7.29 -6.51
C ARG A 116 8.89 -8.08 -5.34
N VAL A 117 8.84 -9.40 -5.42
CA VAL A 117 8.43 -10.25 -4.29
C VAL A 117 9.36 -10.04 -3.08
N VAL A 118 10.68 -10.04 -3.30
CA VAL A 118 11.67 -9.79 -2.23
C VAL A 118 11.49 -8.38 -1.61
N GLN A 119 11.27 -7.35 -2.43
CA GLN A 119 10.99 -5.99 -1.96
C GLN A 119 9.71 -5.89 -1.13
N GLY A 120 8.73 -6.76 -1.36
CA GLY A 120 7.47 -6.81 -0.61
C GLY A 120 7.63 -7.05 0.89
N VAL A 121 8.79 -7.53 1.35
CA VAL A 121 9.10 -7.64 2.79
C VAL A 121 8.96 -6.29 3.50
N SER A 122 9.12 -5.18 2.79
CA SER A 122 8.99 -3.82 3.32
C SER A 122 7.55 -3.39 3.63
N GLY A 123 6.53 -4.17 3.23
CA GLY A 123 5.12 -3.82 3.41
C GLY A 123 4.74 -3.34 4.82
N PRO A 124 5.11 -4.04 5.90
CA PRO A 124 4.76 -3.63 7.26
C PRO A 124 5.69 -2.57 7.90
N VAL A 125 6.59 -1.93 7.14
CA VAL A 125 7.53 -0.92 7.68
C VAL A 125 6.79 0.19 8.43
N VAL A 126 5.72 0.75 7.85
CA VAL A 126 4.94 1.82 8.49
C VAL A 126 4.31 1.33 9.80
N GLN A 127 3.74 0.13 9.82
CA GLN A 127 3.09 -0.46 10.99
C GLN A 127 4.09 -0.70 12.12
N ILE A 128 5.25 -1.31 11.81
CA ILE A 128 6.28 -1.59 12.80
C ILE A 128 6.90 -0.27 13.31
N SER A 129 7.00 0.74 12.45
CA SER A 129 7.43 2.10 12.84
C SER A 129 6.46 2.72 13.84
N LEU A 130 5.15 2.63 13.61
CA LEU A 130 4.13 3.13 14.54
C LEU A 130 4.12 2.34 15.85
N LEU A 131 4.30 1.02 15.81
CA LEU A 131 4.43 0.18 17.02
C LEU A 131 5.68 0.54 17.83
N THR A 132 6.79 0.82 17.15
CA THR A 132 8.04 1.28 17.80
C THR A 132 7.82 2.63 18.45
N LEU A 133 7.20 3.58 17.76
CA LEU A 133 6.87 4.89 18.29
C LEU A 133 5.99 4.79 19.54
N ARG A 134 4.95 3.97 19.50
CA ARG A 134 4.02 3.75 20.62
C ARG A 134 4.71 3.20 21.86
N SER A 135 5.75 2.36 21.69
CA SER A 135 6.49 1.80 22.83
C SER A 135 7.42 2.79 23.52
N GLN A 136 7.80 3.88 22.85
CA GLN A 136 8.72 4.89 23.35
C GLN A 136 8.02 6.17 23.80
N VAL A 137 6.82 6.45 23.25
CA VAL A 137 6.07 7.66 23.55
C VAL A 137 4.77 7.26 24.25
N THR A 138 4.74 7.44 25.56
CA THR A 138 3.60 7.07 26.43
C THR A 138 2.51 8.13 26.48
N GLU A 139 2.84 9.39 26.20
CA GLU A 139 1.89 10.51 26.24
C GLU A 139 0.98 10.47 25.00
N PRO A 140 -0.37 10.34 25.16
CA PRO A 140 -1.29 10.16 24.04
C PRO A 140 -1.28 11.32 23.05
N LYS A 141 -1.21 12.58 23.49
CA LYS A 141 -1.17 13.76 22.61
C LYS A 141 0.08 13.79 21.75
N ARG A 142 1.24 13.55 22.36
CA ARG A 142 2.54 13.51 21.67
C ARG A 142 2.60 12.35 20.69
N PHE A 143 2.12 11.17 21.08
CA PHE A 143 2.01 10.02 20.19
C PHE A 143 1.13 10.32 18.96
N GLY A 144 -0.06 10.89 19.18
CA GLY A 144 -0.98 11.28 18.10
C GLY A 144 -0.36 12.27 17.11
N THR A 145 0.36 13.28 17.61
CA THR A 145 1.06 14.26 16.77
C THR A 145 2.16 13.59 15.92
N LEU A 146 2.99 12.75 16.52
CA LEU A 146 4.09 12.08 15.84
C LEU A 146 3.57 11.02 14.82
N MET A 147 2.50 10.31 15.16
CA MET A 147 1.78 9.43 14.23
C MET A 147 1.23 10.20 13.03
N GLY A 148 0.67 11.40 13.29
CA GLY A 148 0.21 12.30 12.23
C GLY A 148 1.34 12.73 11.30
N VAL A 149 2.53 13.02 11.83
CA VAL A 149 3.73 13.34 11.02
C VAL A 149 4.13 12.17 10.14
N VAL A 150 4.20 10.92 10.68
CA VAL A 150 4.54 9.72 9.90
C VAL A 150 3.54 9.53 8.75
N THR A 151 2.25 9.67 9.03
CA THR A 151 1.19 9.50 8.03
C THR A 151 1.23 10.61 6.97
N ALA A 152 1.46 11.87 7.38
CA ALA A 152 1.55 13.00 6.47
C ALA A 152 2.77 12.89 5.55
N VAL A 153 3.92 12.50 6.08
CA VAL A 153 5.14 12.28 5.28
C VAL A 153 4.93 11.13 4.30
N ASN A 154 4.37 10.01 4.75
CA ASN A 154 4.10 8.86 3.88
C ASN A 154 3.15 9.22 2.72
N GLY A 155 2.09 9.98 2.99
CA GLY A 155 1.14 10.42 1.95
C GLY A 155 1.69 11.55 1.05
N GLY A 156 2.45 12.51 1.63
CA GLY A 156 2.98 13.66 0.90
C GLY A 156 4.11 13.30 -0.06
N ILE A 157 4.91 12.30 0.26
CA ILE A 157 6.01 11.84 -0.59
C ILE A 157 5.50 11.26 -1.91
N ALA A 158 4.34 10.59 -1.92
CA ALA A 158 3.77 9.94 -3.10
C ALA A 158 3.58 10.86 -4.33
N GLY A 159 3.55 12.18 -4.14
CA GLY A 159 3.47 13.15 -5.25
C GLY A 159 4.83 13.61 -5.76
N VAL A 160 5.79 13.75 -4.84
CA VAL A 160 7.15 14.22 -5.16
C VAL A 160 7.98 13.07 -5.74
N ASP A 161 7.83 11.87 -5.20
CA ASP A 161 8.56 10.69 -5.65
C ASP A 161 8.16 10.26 -7.07
N ALA A 162 6.88 10.35 -7.41
CA ALA A 162 6.42 10.07 -8.77
C ALA A 162 7.04 11.05 -9.80
N LEU A 163 7.19 12.33 -9.44
CA LEU A 163 7.87 13.29 -10.29
C LEU A 163 9.36 12.94 -10.48
N ALA A 164 10.04 12.63 -9.37
CA ALA A 164 11.44 12.20 -9.41
C ALA A 164 11.61 10.89 -10.21
N GLY A 165 10.70 9.92 -10.02
CA GLY A 165 10.68 8.66 -10.76
C GLY A 165 10.47 8.86 -12.26
N GLY A 166 9.52 9.72 -12.63
CA GLY A 166 9.28 10.08 -14.03
C GLY A 166 10.47 10.77 -14.68
N TRP A 167 11.12 11.69 -13.96
CA TRP A 167 12.33 12.36 -14.46
C TRP A 167 13.50 11.39 -14.64
N LEU A 168 13.76 10.55 -13.65
CA LEU A 168 14.81 9.53 -13.73
C LEU A 168 14.56 8.54 -14.87
N ALA A 169 13.34 8.03 -14.98
CA ALA A 169 12.97 7.08 -16.02
C ALA A 169 13.11 7.68 -17.43
N SER A 170 12.76 8.98 -17.59
CA SER A 170 12.86 9.67 -18.88
C SER A 170 14.29 9.92 -19.33
N HIS A 171 15.24 10.19 -18.39
CA HIS A 171 16.60 10.61 -18.73
C HIS A 171 17.63 9.48 -18.61
N TYR A 172 17.43 8.55 -17.66
CA TYR A 172 18.41 7.53 -17.30
C TYR A 172 17.87 6.09 -17.34
N GLY A 173 16.60 5.91 -17.79
CA GLY A 173 15.95 4.61 -17.83
C GLY A 173 15.42 4.16 -16.46
N PHE A 174 14.60 3.09 -16.45
CA PHE A 174 13.92 2.64 -15.23
C PHE A 174 14.88 2.15 -14.14
N ARG A 175 16.05 1.63 -14.52
CA ARG A 175 17.06 1.11 -13.56
C ARG A 175 17.55 2.19 -12.60
N SER A 176 17.63 3.45 -13.07
CA SER A 176 18.04 4.59 -12.24
C SER A 176 17.10 4.82 -11.05
N VAL A 177 15.80 4.55 -11.23
CA VAL A 177 14.80 4.65 -10.17
C VAL A 177 15.12 3.66 -9.05
N PHE A 178 15.42 2.42 -9.39
CA PHE A 178 15.80 1.39 -8.41
C PHE A 178 17.11 1.73 -7.69
N TRP A 179 18.10 2.30 -8.37
CA TRP A 179 19.35 2.73 -7.72
C TRP A 179 19.13 3.83 -6.69
N VAL A 180 18.25 4.79 -6.98
CA VAL A 180 17.88 5.84 -6.00
C VAL A 180 17.16 5.23 -4.81
N ILE A 181 16.19 4.33 -5.04
CA ILE A 181 15.48 3.63 -3.97
C ILE A 181 16.45 2.81 -3.10
N ALA A 182 17.41 2.10 -3.72
CA ALA A 182 18.43 1.34 -3.00
C ALA A 182 19.29 2.23 -2.10
N ALA A 183 19.75 3.37 -2.63
CA ALA A 183 20.52 4.34 -1.85
C ALA A 183 19.73 4.86 -0.64
N VAL A 184 18.45 5.22 -0.83
CA VAL A 184 17.58 5.67 0.27
C VAL A 184 17.32 4.54 1.26
N ALA A 185 17.15 3.30 0.82
CA ALA A 185 16.95 2.15 1.71
C ALA A 185 18.21 1.86 2.57
N VAL A 186 19.41 2.01 2.00
CA VAL A 186 20.68 1.92 2.77
C VAL A 186 20.74 3.04 3.80
N LEU A 187 20.47 4.29 3.41
CA LEU A 187 20.48 5.42 4.36
C LEU A 187 19.45 5.22 5.48
N ALA A 188 18.27 4.70 5.15
CA ALA A 188 17.25 4.36 6.14
C ALA A 188 17.71 3.23 7.07
N ALA A 189 18.38 2.20 6.56
CA ALA A 189 18.95 1.12 7.38
C ALA A 189 20.01 1.66 8.35
N VAL A 190 20.91 2.53 7.90
CA VAL A 190 21.89 3.18 8.76
C VAL A 190 21.21 4.06 9.82
N ALA A 191 20.21 4.86 9.42
CA ALA A 191 19.46 5.70 10.34
C ALA A 191 18.74 4.87 11.43
N VAL A 192 18.11 3.74 11.05
CA VAL A 192 17.47 2.81 12.01
C VAL A 192 18.51 2.14 12.90
N ALA A 193 19.68 1.77 12.36
CA ALA A 193 20.75 1.17 13.14
C ALA A 193 21.28 2.09 14.24
N VAL A 194 21.35 3.39 13.98
CA VAL A 194 21.90 4.39 14.90
C VAL A 194 20.81 5.02 15.78
N GLY A 195 19.67 5.37 15.18
CA GLY A 195 18.65 6.20 15.82
C GLY A 195 17.52 5.44 16.52
N CYS A 196 17.27 4.16 16.18
CA CYS A 196 16.18 3.39 16.79
C CYS A 196 16.68 2.61 18.02
N PRO A 197 16.03 2.77 19.20
CA PRO A 197 16.29 1.91 20.35
C PRO A 197 15.76 0.49 20.10
N GLU A 198 16.43 -0.52 20.66
CA GLU A 198 15.91 -1.88 20.62
C GLU A 198 14.70 -2.00 21.55
N SER A 199 13.64 -2.65 21.07
CA SER A 199 12.50 -2.99 21.92
C SER A 199 12.82 -4.23 22.75
N ARG A 200 12.31 -4.27 23.98
CA ARG A 200 12.40 -5.50 24.78
C ARG A 200 11.53 -6.56 24.13
N PRO A 201 12.10 -7.72 23.73
CA PRO A 201 11.32 -8.81 23.17
C PRO A 201 10.26 -9.28 24.16
N SER A 202 9.05 -9.59 23.66
CA SER A 202 8.01 -10.20 24.48
C SER A 202 8.37 -11.67 24.74
N ALA A 203 8.97 -11.94 25.90
CA ALA A 203 9.30 -13.29 26.30
C ALA A 203 8.01 -14.13 26.45
N GLY A 204 7.91 -15.24 25.71
CA GLY A 204 6.89 -16.27 25.94
C GLY A 204 5.74 -16.39 24.94
N THR A 205 5.66 -15.54 23.91
CA THR A 205 4.65 -15.72 22.86
C THR A 205 5.26 -16.41 21.63
N PRO A 206 4.99 -17.68 21.35
CA PRO A 206 5.55 -18.36 20.19
C PRO A 206 4.96 -17.81 18.89
N MET A 207 5.77 -17.81 17.82
CA MET A 207 5.31 -17.49 16.47
C MET A 207 4.50 -18.67 15.89
N ASP A 208 3.38 -18.38 15.25
CA ASP A 208 2.57 -19.39 14.57
C ASP A 208 3.14 -19.72 13.17
N TRP A 209 4.32 -20.38 13.14
CA TRP A 209 4.93 -20.81 11.88
C TRP A 209 4.05 -21.76 11.06
N PRO A 210 3.31 -22.70 11.68
CA PRO A 210 2.34 -23.53 10.95
C PRO A 210 1.30 -22.71 10.17
N GLY A 211 0.87 -21.54 10.68
CA GLY A 211 -0.04 -20.64 9.96
C GLY A 211 0.66 -19.85 8.86
N VAL A 212 1.91 -19.42 9.07
CA VAL A 212 2.67 -18.63 8.06
C VAL A 212 2.89 -19.41 6.78
N VAL A 213 3.27 -20.68 6.85
CA VAL A 213 3.62 -21.51 5.68
C VAL A 213 2.46 -21.61 4.67
N PRO A 214 1.25 -22.06 5.04
CA PRO A 214 0.15 -22.13 4.07
C PRO A 214 -0.30 -20.74 3.58
N LEU A 215 -0.15 -19.69 4.38
CA LEU A 215 -0.40 -18.31 3.93
C LEU A 215 0.54 -17.93 2.79
N VAL A 216 1.85 -18.19 2.93
CA VAL A 216 2.87 -17.91 1.91
C VAL A 216 2.63 -18.75 0.65
N VAL A 217 2.36 -20.04 0.81
CA VAL A 217 2.07 -20.94 -0.32
C VAL A 217 0.80 -20.50 -1.06
N GLY A 218 -0.25 -20.12 -0.33
CA GLY A 218 -1.50 -19.65 -0.91
C GLY A 218 -1.33 -18.36 -1.71
N ALA A 219 -0.57 -17.40 -1.17
CA ALA A 219 -0.26 -16.15 -1.86
C ALA A 219 0.62 -16.36 -3.10
N ALA A 220 1.64 -17.20 -3.01
CA ALA A 220 2.51 -17.53 -4.14
C ALA A 220 1.72 -18.26 -5.25
N ALA A 221 0.88 -19.23 -4.90
CA ALA A 221 0.03 -19.92 -5.86
C ALA A 221 -0.96 -18.97 -6.56
N LEU A 222 -1.53 -18.01 -5.81
CA LEU A 222 -2.41 -16.99 -6.39
C LEU A 222 -1.67 -16.08 -7.38
N LEU A 223 -0.46 -15.61 -7.03
CA LEU A 223 0.37 -14.81 -7.94
C LEU A 223 0.69 -15.55 -9.25
N LEU A 224 1.13 -16.80 -9.13
CA LEU A 224 1.44 -17.62 -10.31
C LEU A 224 0.18 -17.95 -11.12
N ALA A 225 -0.98 -18.10 -10.50
CA ALA A 225 -2.24 -18.26 -11.21
C ALA A 225 -2.62 -17.01 -12.00
N VAL A 226 -2.44 -15.83 -11.42
CA VAL A 226 -2.66 -14.54 -12.08
C VAL A 226 -1.73 -14.38 -13.28
N ASP A 227 -0.43 -14.70 -13.16
CA ASP A 227 0.54 -14.71 -14.28
C ASP A 227 0.05 -15.59 -15.45
N GLN A 228 -0.51 -16.77 -15.14
CA GLN A 228 -1.05 -17.63 -16.20
C GLN A 228 -2.31 -17.05 -16.85
N VAL A 229 -3.20 -16.47 -16.08
CA VAL A 229 -4.45 -15.88 -16.60
C VAL A 229 -4.16 -14.66 -17.47
N GLU A 230 -3.18 -13.83 -17.13
CA GLU A 230 -2.79 -12.64 -17.91
C GLU A 230 -2.25 -12.98 -19.30
N LYS A 231 -1.67 -14.17 -19.49
CA LYS A 231 -1.20 -14.67 -20.81
C LYS A 231 -2.32 -15.01 -21.78
N LEU A 232 -3.58 -14.99 -21.38
CA LEU A 232 -4.80 -15.19 -22.18
C LEU A 232 -4.73 -16.34 -23.21
N GLY A 233 -4.54 -16.01 -24.49
CA GLY A 233 -4.47 -17.00 -25.58
C GLY A 233 -3.26 -17.97 -25.47
N ALA A 234 -2.19 -17.58 -24.80
CA ALA A 234 -1.01 -18.42 -24.51
C ALA A 234 -1.07 -19.03 -23.10
N ALA A 235 -2.18 -18.83 -22.36
CA ALA A 235 -2.33 -19.30 -20.99
C ALA A 235 -2.37 -20.82 -20.90
N ASN A 236 -1.61 -21.38 -19.96
CA ASN A 236 -1.77 -22.76 -19.57
C ASN A 236 -2.92 -22.90 -18.56
N TRP A 237 -4.16 -22.99 -19.07
CA TRP A 237 -5.36 -23.07 -18.25
C TRP A 237 -5.36 -24.22 -17.23
N PRO A 238 -4.91 -25.46 -17.57
CA PRO A 238 -4.75 -26.51 -16.59
C PRO A 238 -3.83 -26.11 -15.42
N LEU A 239 -2.71 -25.44 -15.71
CA LEU A 239 -1.78 -24.95 -14.70
C LEU A 239 -2.42 -23.84 -13.85
N ALA A 240 -3.11 -22.88 -14.48
CA ALA A 240 -3.82 -21.81 -13.76
C ALA A 240 -4.86 -22.38 -12.78
N ILE A 241 -5.66 -23.36 -13.22
CA ILE A 241 -6.65 -24.04 -12.38
C ILE A 241 -5.96 -24.81 -11.26
N ALA A 242 -4.89 -25.54 -11.54
CA ALA A 242 -4.13 -26.27 -10.52
C ALA A 242 -3.57 -25.31 -9.44
N LEU A 243 -3.00 -24.17 -9.86
CA LEU A 243 -2.50 -23.14 -8.94
C LEU A 243 -3.62 -22.51 -8.10
N LEU A 244 -4.78 -22.23 -8.69
CA LEU A 244 -5.95 -21.76 -7.95
C LEU A 244 -6.42 -22.78 -6.92
N LEU A 245 -6.43 -24.09 -7.26
CA LEU A 245 -6.79 -25.17 -6.34
C LEU A 245 -5.77 -25.30 -5.20
N VAL A 246 -4.46 -25.21 -5.52
CA VAL A 246 -3.39 -25.20 -4.52
C VAL A 246 -3.54 -23.99 -3.59
N GLY A 247 -3.82 -22.81 -4.14
CA GLY A 247 -4.07 -21.61 -3.37
C GLY A 247 -5.27 -21.74 -2.45
N ALA A 248 -6.41 -22.20 -2.98
CA ALA A 248 -7.63 -22.43 -2.19
C ALA A 248 -7.40 -23.47 -1.08
N PHE A 249 -6.70 -24.56 -1.38
CA PHE A 249 -6.34 -25.57 -0.39
C PHE A 249 -5.42 -25.01 0.70
N ALA A 250 -4.39 -24.26 0.31
CA ALA A 250 -3.47 -23.63 1.25
C ALA A 250 -4.20 -22.63 2.17
N PHE A 251 -5.10 -21.81 1.65
CA PHE A 251 -5.93 -20.91 2.46
C PHE A 251 -6.92 -21.68 3.36
N ALA A 252 -7.46 -22.80 2.91
CA ALA A 252 -8.31 -23.67 3.75
C ALA A 252 -7.51 -24.29 4.91
N VAL A 253 -6.27 -24.73 4.65
CA VAL A 253 -5.33 -25.21 5.67
C VAL A 253 -4.97 -24.10 6.65
N PHE A 254 -4.61 -22.89 6.15
CA PHE A 254 -4.37 -21.70 6.96
C PHE A 254 -5.56 -21.43 7.88
N TRP A 255 -6.78 -21.36 7.34
CA TRP A 255 -8.00 -21.13 8.09
C TRP A 255 -8.26 -22.20 9.17
N ARG A 256 -7.94 -23.46 8.87
CA ARG A 256 -8.09 -24.58 9.83
C ARG A 256 -7.05 -24.49 10.96
N ILE A 257 -5.81 -24.09 10.65
CA ILE A 257 -4.75 -23.86 11.64
C ILE A 257 -5.12 -22.69 12.54
N GLU A 258 -5.50 -21.54 11.98
CA GLU A 258 -5.89 -20.34 12.72
C GLU A 258 -7.06 -20.59 13.69
N LYS A 259 -8.02 -21.45 13.32
CA LYS A 259 -9.11 -21.86 14.20
C LYS A 259 -8.66 -22.67 15.43
N ARG A 260 -7.54 -23.38 15.33
CA ARG A 260 -7.05 -24.30 16.35
C ARG A 260 -5.84 -23.75 17.11
N SER A 261 -5.19 -22.75 16.57
CA SER A 261 -4.01 -22.14 17.17
C SER A 261 -4.35 -21.43 18.49
N ARG A 262 -3.53 -21.64 19.51
CA ARG A 262 -3.62 -20.90 20.78
C ARG A 262 -3.18 -19.43 20.61
N HIS A 263 -2.37 -19.16 19.60
CA HIS A 263 -1.79 -17.86 19.30
C HIS A 263 -1.95 -17.50 17.82
N PRO A 264 -3.20 -17.37 17.30
CA PRO A 264 -3.44 -17.17 15.87
C PRO A 264 -2.84 -15.86 15.37
N LEU A 265 -2.40 -15.84 14.10
CA LEU A 265 -1.99 -14.62 13.40
C LEU A 265 -3.20 -13.70 13.20
N VAL A 266 -4.32 -14.32 12.79
CA VAL A 266 -5.59 -13.64 12.56
C VAL A 266 -6.68 -14.28 13.41
N ARG A 267 -7.23 -13.54 14.36
CA ARG A 267 -8.34 -14.06 15.19
C ARG A 267 -9.62 -14.12 14.36
N ILE A 268 -10.03 -15.33 14.02
CA ILE A 268 -11.22 -15.58 13.21
C ILE A 268 -12.50 -15.06 13.88
N SER A 269 -12.58 -15.12 15.23
CA SER A 269 -13.68 -14.54 16.00
C SER A 269 -13.87 -13.04 15.72
N ASP A 270 -12.77 -12.30 15.67
CA ASP A 270 -12.78 -10.86 15.44
C ASP A 270 -13.04 -10.55 13.96
N LEU A 271 -12.49 -11.36 13.05
CA LEU A 271 -12.73 -11.24 11.62
C LEU A 271 -14.20 -11.49 11.23
N ARG A 272 -14.90 -12.37 11.95
CA ARG A 272 -16.35 -12.65 11.71
C ARG A 272 -17.26 -11.49 12.12
N GLN A 273 -16.77 -10.55 12.93
CA GLN A 273 -17.56 -9.38 13.33
C GLN A 273 -17.75 -8.45 12.11
N ARG A 274 -18.98 -7.93 11.97
CA ARG A 274 -19.30 -6.98 10.88
C ARG A 274 -18.44 -5.72 10.93
N ALA A 275 -18.01 -5.32 12.12
CA ALA A 275 -17.11 -4.20 12.34
C ALA A 275 -15.71 -4.43 11.75
N SER A 276 -15.30 -5.68 11.53
CA SER A 276 -13.99 -6.02 10.93
C SER A 276 -14.09 -6.30 9.43
N TRP A 277 -14.95 -7.27 9.01
CA TRP A 277 -14.95 -7.68 7.60
C TRP A 277 -15.54 -6.63 6.64
N ALA A 278 -16.51 -5.81 7.09
CA ALA A 278 -17.12 -4.84 6.18
C ALA A 278 -16.17 -3.70 5.78
N PRO A 279 -15.39 -3.07 6.70
CA PRO A 279 -14.34 -2.14 6.31
C PRO A 279 -13.27 -2.79 5.43
N LEU A 280 -12.85 -4.03 5.73
CA LEU A 280 -11.83 -4.75 4.94
C LEU A 280 -12.30 -4.99 3.50
N LEU A 281 -13.54 -5.47 3.32
CA LEU A 281 -14.15 -5.66 2.00
C LEU A 281 -14.23 -4.34 1.24
N THR A 282 -14.68 -3.26 1.91
CA THR A 282 -14.78 -1.94 1.29
C THR A 282 -13.41 -1.42 0.89
N THR A 283 -12.38 -1.58 1.75
CA THR A 283 -10.99 -1.21 1.44
C THR A 283 -10.50 -1.99 0.22
N LEU A 284 -10.65 -3.31 0.23
CA LEU A 284 -10.22 -4.19 -0.86
C LEU A 284 -10.84 -3.76 -2.20
N LEU A 285 -12.18 -3.61 -2.27
CA LEU A 285 -12.89 -3.19 -3.48
C LEU A 285 -12.48 -1.78 -3.92
N THR A 286 -12.30 -0.84 -2.98
CA THR A 286 -11.85 0.53 -3.30
C THR A 286 -10.49 0.50 -3.98
N LEU A 287 -9.53 -0.26 -3.43
CA LEU A 287 -8.18 -0.35 -3.99
C LEU A 287 -8.19 -1.06 -5.35
N ILE A 288 -8.93 -2.17 -5.49
CA ILE A 288 -9.08 -2.87 -6.77
C ILE A 288 -9.62 -1.90 -7.85
N GLY A 289 -10.59 -1.04 -7.50
CA GLY A 289 -11.21 -0.15 -8.47
C GLY A 289 -10.38 1.06 -8.86
N VAL A 290 -9.56 1.61 -7.95
CA VAL A 290 -8.92 2.93 -8.17
C VAL A 290 -7.41 2.83 -8.35
N PHE A 291 -6.72 1.94 -7.63
CA PHE A 291 -5.28 2.04 -7.45
C PHE A 291 -4.49 1.90 -8.76
N ALA A 292 -4.72 0.84 -9.53
CA ALA A 292 -4.05 0.65 -10.81
C ALA A 292 -4.58 1.58 -11.91
N VAL A 293 -5.83 2.09 -11.80
CA VAL A 293 -6.28 3.13 -12.75
C VAL A 293 -5.36 4.33 -12.69
N VAL A 294 -5.06 4.84 -11.49
CA VAL A 294 -4.22 6.02 -11.31
C VAL A 294 -2.74 5.72 -11.55
N ASN A 295 -2.23 4.62 -10.99
CA ASN A 295 -0.79 4.33 -10.96
C ASN A 295 -0.28 3.47 -12.14
N GLY A 296 -1.16 2.89 -12.93
CA GLY A 296 -0.84 2.05 -14.08
C GLY A 296 -1.52 2.52 -15.35
N VAL A 297 -2.83 2.24 -15.48
CA VAL A 297 -3.63 2.47 -16.70
C VAL A 297 -3.57 3.91 -17.20
N LEU A 298 -3.76 4.90 -16.31
CA LEU A 298 -3.65 6.32 -16.66
C LEU A 298 -2.23 6.68 -17.12
N MET A 299 -1.21 6.23 -16.39
CA MET A 299 0.19 6.51 -16.73
C MET A 299 0.59 5.89 -18.05
N SER A 300 0.13 4.67 -18.32
CA SER A 300 0.33 4.02 -19.62
C SER A 300 -0.41 4.76 -20.74
N PHE A 301 -1.68 5.11 -20.54
CA PHE A 301 -2.48 5.84 -21.54
C PHE A 301 -1.84 7.18 -21.91
N VAL A 302 -1.51 8.02 -20.93
CA VAL A 302 -1.00 9.38 -21.20
C VAL A 302 0.38 9.39 -21.86
N GLN A 303 1.16 8.33 -21.67
CA GLN A 303 2.47 8.15 -22.29
C GLN A 303 2.40 7.49 -23.68
N ASN A 304 1.29 6.82 -24.00
CA ASN A 304 1.12 6.17 -25.31
C ASN A 304 0.99 7.23 -26.42
N ALA A 305 1.84 7.13 -27.43
CA ALA A 305 1.87 8.10 -28.55
C ALA A 305 0.81 7.81 -29.64
N GLU A 306 0.29 6.57 -29.72
CA GLU A 306 -0.65 6.17 -30.78
C GLU A 306 -2.10 6.43 -30.37
N VAL A 307 -2.47 6.12 -29.13
CA VAL A 307 -3.87 6.18 -28.68
C VAL A 307 -4.08 7.15 -27.51
N GLY A 308 -3.02 7.63 -26.88
CA GLY A 308 -3.04 8.56 -25.76
C GLY A 308 -2.53 9.94 -26.12
N PHE A 309 -1.86 10.60 -25.15
CA PHE A 309 -1.37 11.98 -25.34
C PHE A 309 0.12 12.06 -25.69
N GLY A 310 0.85 10.95 -25.76
CA GLY A 310 2.26 10.89 -26.14
C GLY A 310 3.21 11.63 -25.20
N MET A 311 2.86 11.77 -23.92
CA MET A 311 3.65 12.52 -22.96
C MET A 311 4.85 11.70 -22.47
N GLY A 312 6.00 12.37 -22.23
CA GLY A 312 7.10 11.74 -21.50
C GLY A 312 6.74 11.46 -20.04
N ALA A 313 7.36 10.45 -19.42
CA ALA A 313 7.08 10.03 -18.06
C ALA A 313 7.19 11.16 -17.02
N SER A 314 8.15 12.06 -17.19
CA SER A 314 8.34 13.24 -16.34
C SER A 314 7.13 14.19 -16.39
N LEU A 315 6.68 14.53 -17.60
CA LEU A 315 5.55 15.44 -17.80
C LEU A 315 4.24 14.79 -17.34
N ALA A 316 4.05 13.49 -17.61
CA ALA A 316 2.90 12.72 -17.13
C ALA A 316 2.81 12.73 -15.59
N SER A 317 3.94 12.54 -14.91
CA SER A 317 4.00 12.60 -13.44
C SER A 317 3.66 14.00 -12.91
N LEU A 318 4.23 15.03 -13.52
CA LEU A 318 4.01 16.44 -13.11
C LEU A 318 2.55 16.86 -13.27
N VAL A 319 1.92 16.45 -14.38
CA VAL A 319 0.57 16.90 -14.75
C VAL A 319 -0.52 16.07 -14.06
N PHE A 320 -0.27 14.79 -13.76
CA PHE A 320 -1.28 13.86 -13.24
C PHE A 320 -1.01 13.41 -11.80
N LEU A 321 0.11 12.71 -11.53
CA LEU A 321 0.35 12.11 -10.21
C LEU A 321 0.65 13.16 -9.14
N THR A 322 1.42 14.19 -9.47
CA THR A 322 1.77 15.24 -8.50
C THR A 322 0.54 16.02 -8.02
N PRO A 323 -0.35 16.56 -8.88
CA PRO A 323 -1.57 17.23 -8.43
C PRO A 323 -2.53 16.28 -7.70
N PHE A 324 -2.66 15.03 -8.16
CA PHE A 324 -3.45 14.00 -7.47
C PHE A 324 -3.01 13.83 -6.01
N ALA A 325 -1.72 13.63 -5.79
CA ALA A 325 -1.17 13.41 -4.45
C ALA A 325 -1.24 14.67 -3.58
N LEU A 326 -0.91 15.85 -4.15
CA LEU A 326 -0.97 17.13 -3.43
C LEU A 326 -2.39 17.46 -2.97
N VAL A 327 -3.38 17.29 -3.85
CA VAL A 327 -4.80 17.52 -3.48
C VAL A 327 -5.26 16.52 -2.44
N GLY A 328 -4.88 15.25 -2.55
CA GLY A 328 -5.15 14.25 -1.52
C GLY A 328 -4.54 14.62 -0.17
N TRP A 329 -3.30 15.09 -0.18
CA TRP A 329 -2.60 15.54 1.01
C TRP A 329 -3.23 16.80 1.65
N LEU A 330 -3.66 17.77 0.85
CA LEU A 330 -4.35 18.96 1.33
C LEU A 330 -5.72 18.66 1.91
N VAL A 331 -6.50 17.79 1.25
CA VAL A 331 -7.88 17.42 1.67
C VAL A 331 -7.87 16.49 2.89
N GLY A 332 -6.85 15.64 3.05
CA GLY A 332 -6.76 14.64 4.10
C GLY A 332 -6.97 15.18 5.53
N PRO A 333 -6.26 16.23 5.98
CA PRO A 333 -6.43 16.82 7.31
C PRO A 333 -7.84 17.35 7.56
N PHE A 334 -8.50 17.94 6.55
CA PHE A 334 -9.88 18.37 6.64
C PHE A 334 -10.83 17.19 6.79
N THR A 335 -10.60 16.13 6.02
CA THR A 335 -11.35 14.87 6.15
C THR A 335 -11.21 14.27 7.54
N GLY A 336 -10.00 14.22 8.09
CA GLY A 336 -9.75 13.71 9.43
C GLY A 336 -10.51 14.48 10.52
N ARG A 337 -10.63 15.79 10.38
CA ARG A 337 -11.38 16.67 11.32
C ARG A 337 -12.89 16.59 11.13
N LEU A 338 -13.36 16.49 9.90
CA LEU A 338 -14.78 16.51 9.56
C LEU A 338 -15.45 15.13 9.68
N ALA A 339 -14.72 14.04 9.47
CA ALA A 339 -15.27 12.69 9.50
C ALA A 339 -15.95 12.31 10.83
N PRO A 340 -15.43 12.66 12.02
CA PRO A 340 -16.13 12.45 13.28
C PRO A 340 -17.44 13.26 13.39
N VAL A 341 -17.48 14.48 12.84
CA VAL A 341 -18.62 15.40 12.93
C VAL A 341 -19.73 15.04 11.95
N ILE A 342 -19.38 14.86 10.68
CA ILE A 342 -20.34 14.53 9.60
C ILE A 342 -20.77 13.06 9.71
N GLY A 343 -19.91 12.20 10.25
CA GLY A 343 -20.02 10.75 10.34
C GLY A 343 -19.21 10.03 9.27
N TYR A 344 -18.35 9.12 9.72
CA TYR A 344 -17.42 8.35 8.89
C TYR A 344 -18.09 7.69 7.69
N GLY A 345 -19.25 7.05 7.88
CA GLY A 345 -19.97 6.37 6.80
C GLY A 345 -20.51 7.31 5.72
N ARG A 346 -20.96 8.53 6.06
CA ARG A 346 -21.41 9.53 5.08
C ARG A 346 -20.24 10.06 4.27
N MET A 347 -19.15 10.41 4.96
CA MET A 347 -17.94 10.93 4.34
C MET A 347 -17.33 9.91 3.37
N LEU A 348 -17.24 8.63 3.79
CA LEU A 348 -16.77 7.53 2.94
C LEU A 348 -17.61 7.39 1.68
N ARG A 349 -18.93 7.41 1.81
CA ARG A 349 -19.84 7.27 0.66
C ARG A 349 -19.70 8.43 -0.31
N CYS A 350 -19.57 9.67 0.17
CA CYS A 350 -19.29 10.81 -0.70
C CYS A 350 -17.98 10.62 -1.47
N GLY A 351 -16.91 10.18 -0.80
CA GLY A 351 -15.63 9.90 -1.45
C GLY A 351 -15.73 8.80 -2.50
N LEU A 352 -16.36 7.66 -2.17
CA LEU A 352 -16.49 6.52 -3.09
C LEU A 352 -17.39 6.82 -4.28
N LEU A 353 -18.55 7.46 -4.05
CA LEU A 353 -19.45 7.87 -5.14
C LEU A 353 -18.75 8.86 -6.06
N GLY A 354 -18.10 9.90 -5.49
CA GLY A 354 -17.32 10.85 -6.27
C GLY A 354 -16.24 10.17 -7.10
N SER A 355 -15.49 9.24 -6.50
CA SER A 355 -14.45 8.49 -7.21
C SER A 355 -15.01 7.63 -8.35
N ALA A 356 -16.12 6.92 -8.13
CA ALA A 356 -16.74 6.09 -9.17
C ALA A 356 -17.24 6.94 -10.36
N LEU A 357 -17.88 8.09 -10.07
CA LEU A 357 -18.35 9.02 -11.12
C LEU A 357 -17.18 9.63 -11.89
N VAL A 358 -16.14 10.06 -11.19
CA VAL A 358 -14.95 10.64 -11.83
C VAL A 358 -14.25 9.63 -12.72
N LEU A 359 -14.11 8.36 -12.28
CA LEU A 359 -13.56 7.28 -13.11
C LEU A 359 -14.41 7.04 -14.37
N GLY A 360 -15.74 7.08 -14.25
CA GLY A 360 -16.64 6.98 -15.39
C GLY A 360 -16.46 8.14 -16.39
N VAL A 361 -16.35 9.38 -15.90
CA VAL A 361 -16.08 10.55 -16.75
C VAL A 361 -14.69 10.47 -17.39
N MET A 362 -13.69 10.05 -16.64
CA MET A 362 -12.33 9.82 -17.13
C MET A 362 -12.31 8.83 -18.30
N ALA A 363 -13.04 7.71 -18.18
CA ALA A 363 -13.11 6.69 -19.21
C ALA A 363 -13.86 7.16 -20.47
N LEU A 364 -14.97 7.88 -20.33
CA LEU A 364 -15.85 8.23 -21.45
C LEU A 364 -15.45 9.53 -22.15
N VAL A 365 -14.98 10.51 -21.40
CA VAL A 365 -14.69 11.86 -21.90
C VAL A 365 -13.19 12.19 -21.78
N GLY A 366 -12.56 11.80 -20.67
CA GLY A 366 -11.17 12.12 -20.39
C GLY A 366 -10.19 11.60 -21.45
N VAL A 367 -10.42 10.40 -21.97
CA VAL A 367 -9.58 9.80 -23.04
C VAL A 367 -9.55 10.62 -24.33
N ARG A 368 -10.52 11.53 -24.53
CA ARG A 368 -10.60 12.41 -25.71
C ARG A 368 -10.19 13.84 -25.43
N SER A 369 -9.97 14.21 -24.16
CA SER A 369 -9.75 15.60 -23.77
C SER A 369 -8.75 15.68 -22.61
N LEU A 370 -7.56 16.18 -22.91
CA LEU A 370 -6.51 16.36 -21.90
C LEU A 370 -6.94 17.22 -20.69
N PRO A 371 -7.62 18.38 -20.86
CA PRO A 371 -8.09 19.15 -19.71
C PRO A 371 -9.09 18.38 -18.82
N VAL A 372 -9.99 17.59 -19.43
CA VAL A 372 -10.93 16.76 -18.67
C VAL A 372 -10.18 15.66 -17.91
N MET A 373 -9.19 15.01 -18.55
CA MET A 373 -8.37 13.98 -17.91
C MET A 373 -7.64 14.55 -16.68
N ILE A 374 -7.03 15.72 -16.80
CA ILE A 374 -6.36 16.42 -15.69
C ILE A 374 -7.37 16.74 -14.58
N GLY A 375 -8.51 17.33 -14.93
CA GLY A 375 -9.58 17.65 -13.97
C GLY A 375 -10.07 16.41 -13.20
N CYS A 376 -10.30 15.29 -13.91
CA CYS A 376 -10.67 14.02 -13.32
C CYS A 376 -9.59 13.51 -12.34
N THR A 377 -8.32 13.59 -12.70
CA THR A 377 -7.23 13.14 -11.83
C THR A 377 -7.12 13.98 -10.55
N VAL A 378 -7.25 15.29 -10.66
CA VAL A 378 -7.31 16.21 -9.51
C VAL A 378 -8.50 15.89 -8.60
N LEU A 379 -9.69 15.64 -9.18
CA LEU A 379 -10.89 15.26 -8.42
C LEU A 379 -10.74 13.88 -7.76
N LEU A 380 -10.06 12.92 -8.39
CA LEU A 380 -9.70 11.65 -7.74
C LEU A 380 -8.74 11.86 -6.57
N GLY A 381 -7.83 12.81 -6.67
CA GLY A 381 -6.98 13.24 -5.54
C GLY A 381 -7.82 13.66 -4.33
N ALA A 382 -8.88 14.44 -4.55
CA ALA A 382 -9.78 14.84 -3.47
C ALA A 382 -10.68 13.70 -2.98
N THR A 383 -11.39 13.02 -3.90
CA THR A 383 -12.45 12.06 -3.55
C THR A 383 -11.89 10.72 -3.06
N TYR A 384 -10.86 10.19 -3.71
CA TYR A 384 -10.24 8.94 -3.30
C TYR A 384 -9.13 9.17 -2.29
N ALA A 385 -8.03 9.86 -2.66
CA ALA A 385 -6.85 9.96 -1.78
C ALA A 385 -7.14 10.80 -0.52
N GLY A 386 -7.82 11.93 -0.67
CA GLY A 386 -8.14 12.84 0.43
C GLY A 386 -9.33 12.41 1.28
N ILE A 387 -10.35 11.76 0.72
CA ILE A 387 -11.56 11.41 1.47
C ILE A 387 -11.63 9.90 1.71
N ALA A 388 -11.83 9.08 0.67
CA ALA A 388 -12.14 7.67 0.86
C ALA A 388 -11.03 6.91 1.57
N ASN A 389 -9.77 7.08 1.14
CA ASN A 389 -8.61 6.40 1.72
C ASN A 389 -8.38 6.80 3.18
N ILE A 390 -8.49 8.11 3.49
CA ILE A 390 -8.32 8.60 4.88
C ILE A 390 -9.41 8.02 5.78
N VAL A 391 -10.67 8.02 5.34
CA VAL A 391 -11.78 7.49 6.16
C VAL A 391 -11.68 5.98 6.34
N LEU A 392 -11.23 5.22 5.34
CA LEU A 392 -11.00 3.77 5.47
C LEU A 392 -9.93 3.47 6.53
N ASN A 393 -8.83 4.22 6.53
CA ASN A 393 -7.79 4.10 7.56
C ASN A 393 -8.33 4.47 8.96
N LEU A 394 -9.10 5.56 9.07
CA LEU A 394 -9.71 5.96 10.34
C LEU A 394 -10.70 4.91 10.85
N LEU A 395 -11.53 4.32 9.98
CA LEU A 395 -12.45 3.24 10.35
C LEU A 395 -11.69 2.01 10.84
N GLY A 396 -10.52 1.70 10.25
CA GLY A 396 -9.64 0.65 10.75
C GLY A 396 -9.22 0.86 12.20
N VAL A 397 -9.01 2.11 12.61
CA VAL A 397 -8.63 2.45 13.99
C VAL A 397 -9.85 2.50 14.92
N VAL A 398 -10.92 3.18 14.49
CA VAL A 398 -12.11 3.46 15.33
C VAL A 398 -12.94 2.19 15.59
N LEU A 399 -12.99 1.25 14.64
CA LEU A 399 -13.71 -0.01 14.77
C LEU A 399 -12.84 -1.15 15.33
N ALA A 400 -11.57 -0.90 15.65
CA ALA A 400 -10.67 -1.90 16.20
C ALA A 400 -11.18 -2.40 17.56
N PRO A 401 -11.09 -3.72 17.84
CA PRO A 401 -11.43 -4.29 19.15
C PRO A 401 -10.57 -3.65 20.25
N LYS A 402 -11.19 -3.30 21.39
CA LYS A 402 -10.50 -2.65 22.54
C LYS A 402 -9.34 -3.49 23.08
N ASP A 403 -9.54 -4.82 23.11
CA ASP A 403 -8.53 -5.77 23.61
C ASP A 403 -7.33 -5.91 22.65
N HIS A 404 -7.50 -5.56 21.36
CA HIS A 404 -6.49 -5.70 20.31
C HIS A 404 -6.52 -4.52 19.34
N PRO A 405 -6.13 -3.31 19.77
CA PRO A 405 -6.27 -2.09 18.98
C PRO A 405 -5.42 -2.06 17.70
N GLY A 406 -4.38 -2.91 17.59
CA GLY A 406 -3.55 -3.04 16.38
C GLY A 406 -4.08 -4.04 15.34
N PHE A 407 -5.07 -4.86 15.70
CA PHE A 407 -5.57 -5.95 14.84
C PHE A 407 -6.20 -5.44 13.54
N LEU A 408 -7.21 -4.59 13.63
CA LEU A 408 -7.95 -4.11 12.46
C LEU A 408 -7.13 -3.15 11.59
N PRO A 409 -6.32 -2.20 12.14
CA PRO A 409 -5.40 -1.42 11.32
C PRO A 409 -4.40 -2.28 10.52
N GLY A 410 -3.87 -3.33 11.12
CA GLY A 410 -2.97 -4.28 10.46
C GLY A 410 -3.65 -4.99 9.29
N LEU A 411 -4.89 -5.45 9.48
CA LEU A 411 -5.68 -6.09 8.42
C LEU A 411 -6.07 -5.10 7.31
N VAL A 412 -6.38 -3.84 7.64
CA VAL A 412 -6.66 -2.78 6.65
C VAL A 412 -5.44 -2.55 5.77
N SER A 413 -4.23 -2.53 6.35
CA SER A 413 -3.00 -2.41 5.55
C SER A 413 -2.74 -3.64 4.68
N ALA A 414 -3.02 -4.85 5.17
CA ALA A 414 -2.95 -6.06 4.35
C ALA A 414 -3.98 -6.04 3.21
N ALA A 415 -5.22 -5.60 3.50
CA ALA A 415 -6.27 -5.40 2.49
C ALA A 415 -5.88 -4.32 1.47
N PHE A 416 -5.15 -3.28 1.89
CA PHE A 416 -4.57 -2.28 0.97
C PHE A 416 -3.60 -2.95 -0.01
N GLY A 417 -2.61 -3.69 0.48
CA GLY A 417 -1.64 -4.38 -0.37
C GLY A 417 -2.30 -5.37 -1.32
N LEU A 418 -3.21 -6.23 -0.81
CA LEU A 418 -3.96 -7.18 -1.65
C LEU A 418 -4.82 -6.46 -2.69
N GLY A 419 -5.54 -5.40 -2.31
CA GLY A 419 -6.37 -4.63 -3.22
C GLY A 419 -5.55 -3.94 -4.30
N ALA A 420 -4.41 -3.36 -3.95
CA ALA A 420 -3.49 -2.74 -4.90
C ALA A 420 -2.91 -3.77 -5.88
N GLY A 421 -2.46 -4.93 -5.39
CA GLY A 421 -1.97 -6.02 -6.23
C GLY A 421 -3.05 -6.56 -7.19
N LEU A 422 -4.24 -6.87 -6.67
CA LEU A 422 -5.37 -7.32 -7.49
C LEU A 422 -5.84 -6.25 -8.48
N SER A 423 -5.69 -4.96 -8.15
CA SER A 423 -5.99 -3.85 -9.07
C SER A 423 -5.09 -3.90 -10.31
N PHE A 424 -3.79 -4.04 -10.12
CA PHE A 424 -2.86 -4.18 -11.25
C PHE A 424 -3.14 -5.44 -12.05
N ALA A 425 -3.31 -6.60 -11.40
CA ALA A 425 -3.62 -7.86 -12.06
C ALA A 425 -4.88 -7.77 -12.92
N LEU A 426 -5.99 -7.31 -12.33
CA LEU A 426 -7.29 -7.23 -13.02
C LEU A 426 -7.27 -6.19 -14.14
N LEU A 427 -6.82 -4.97 -13.85
CA LEU A 427 -6.98 -3.86 -14.78
C LEU A 427 -5.97 -3.90 -15.92
N SER A 428 -4.75 -4.41 -15.70
CA SER A 428 -3.79 -4.66 -16.78
C SER A 428 -4.27 -5.78 -17.70
N ALA A 429 -4.81 -6.88 -17.15
CA ALA A 429 -5.40 -7.95 -17.96
C ALA A 429 -6.58 -7.45 -18.80
N VAL A 430 -7.49 -6.67 -18.22
CA VAL A 430 -8.63 -6.07 -18.93
C VAL A 430 -8.16 -5.10 -20.02
N GLN A 431 -7.11 -4.34 -19.79
CA GLN A 431 -6.53 -3.42 -20.75
C GLN A 431 -5.99 -4.15 -21.99
N VAL A 432 -5.27 -5.24 -21.79
CA VAL A 432 -4.70 -6.05 -22.88
C VAL A 432 -5.77 -6.80 -23.67
N THR A 433 -6.81 -7.35 -23.01
CA THR A 433 -7.92 -8.05 -23.69
C THR A 433 -8.72 -7.17 -24.64
N GLY A 434 -8.81 -5.88 -24.36
CA GLY A 434 -9.46 -4.91 -25.22
C GLY A 434 -8.67 -4.54 -26.47
N SER A 435 -7.44 -5.08 -26.65
CA SER A 435 -6.53 -4.78 -27.76
C SER A 435 -6.42 -5.96 -28.71
N PRO A 436 -7.15 -6.00 -29.82
CA PRO A 436 -7.00 -7.04 -30.84
C PRO A 436 -5.59 -6.99 -31.44
N GLN A 437 -4.90 -8.13 -31.48
CA GLN A 437 -3.63 -8.34 -32.21
C GLN A 437 -2.39 -7.59 -31.66
N GLY A 438 -2.24 -7.47 -30.34
CA GLY A 438 -0.97 -7.06 -29.73
C GLY A 438 -0.63 -5.56 -29.83
N GLY A 439 -1.55 -4.72 -30.27
CA GLY A 439 -1.45 -3.25 -30.24
C GLY A 439 -2.21 -2.68 -29.05
N SER A 440 -1.73 -1.58 -28.47
CA SER A 440 -2.50 -0.82 -27.47
C SER A 440 -3.70 -0.17 -28.17
N SER A 441 -4.91 -0.47 -27.72
CA SER A 441 -6.13 0.14 -28.25
C SER A 441 -6.78 1.08 -27.24
N ALA A 442 -7.34 2.20 -27.71
CA ALA A 442 -8.09 3.12 -26.86
C ALA A 442 -9.23 2.42 -26.10
N SER A 443 -9.86 1.38 -26.71
CA SER A 443 -10.91 0.59 -26.09
C SER A 443 -10.43 -0.20 -24.87
N GLY A 444 -9.21 -0.73 -24.86
CA GLY A 444 -8.61 -1.42 -23.70
C GLY A 444 -8.48 -0.52 -22.50
N TYR A 445 -7.96 0.69 -22.69
CA TYR A 445 -7.86 1.69 -21.62
C TYR A 445 -9.22 2.12 -21.08
N VAL A 446 -10.18 2.39 -21.97
CA VAL A 446 -11.57 2.74 -21.59
C VAL A 446 -12.19 1.62 -20.77
N THR A 447 -12.06 0.37 -21.23
CA THR A 447 -12.64 -0.79 -20.54
C THR A 447 -12.02 -1.00 -19.16
N ALA A 448 -10.69 -0.83 -19.03
CA ALA A 448 -10.01 -0.92 -17.75
C ALA A 448 -10.47 0.17 -16.77
N MET A 449 -10.58 1.42 -17.21
CA MET A 449 -11.08 2.54 -16.39
C MET A 449 -12.54 2.35 -16.00
N LEU A 450 -13.42 1.86 -16.91
CA LEU A 450 -14.81 1.54 -16.61
C LEU A 450 -14.93 0.38 -15.61
N THR A 451 -14.11 -0.65 -15.77
CA THR A 451 -14.04 -1.76 -14.80
C THR A 451 -13.68 -1.21 -13.42
N GLY A 452 -12.68 -0.31 -13.34
CA GLY A 452 -12.34 0.40 -12.11
C GLY A 452 -13.51 1.18 -11.51
N ALA A 453 -14.27 1.89 -12.34
CA ALA A 453 -15.47 2.63 -11.92
C ALA A 453 -16.54 1.70 -11.34
N VAL A 454 -16.82 0.57 -12.01
CA VAL A 454 -17.82 -0.43 -11.56
C VAL A 454 -17.41 -1.05 -10.23
N VAL A 455 -16.13 -1.45 -10.07
CA VAL A 455 -15.63 -2.01 -8.81
C VAL A 455 -15.67 -0.96 -7.68
N THR A 456 -15.38 0.31 -7.98
CA THR A 456 -15.50 1.40 -7.01
C THR A 456 -16.96 1.66 -6.63
N ALA A 457 -17.89 1.52 -7.56
CA ALA A 457 -19.33 1.58 -7.28
C ALA A 457 -19.79 0.38 -6.42
N ALA A 458 -19.21 -0.81 -6.62
CA ALA A 458 -19.43 -1.95 -5.71
C ALA A 458 -18.88 -1.67 -4.29
N ALA A 459 -17.71 -1.00 -4.19
CA ALA A 459 -17.18 -0.54 -2.90
C ALA A 459 -18.12 0.47 -2.21
N TYR A 460 -18.74 1.39 -2.97
CA TYR A 460 -19.77 2.27 -2.46
C TYR A 460 -20.96 1.47 -1.90
N GLY A 461 -21.45 0.46 -2.61
CA GLY A 461 -22.47 -0.47 -2.12
C GLY A 461 -22.05 -1.20 -0.84
N ALA A 462 -20.81 -1.73 -0.81
CA ALA A 462 -20.25 -2.40 0.36
C ALA A 462 -20.13 -1.46 1.59
N SER A 463 -19.92 -0.17 1.39
CA SER A 463 -19.82 0.82 2.48
C SER A 463 -21.07 0.92 3.36
N PHE A 464 -22.25 0.52 2.86
CA PHE A 464 -23.49 0.45 3.65
C PHE A 464 -23.49 -0.71 4.66
N LEU A 465 -22.61 -1.66 4.49
CA LEU A 465 -22.44 -2.78 5.43
C LEU A 465 -21.61 -2.39 6.65
N ILE A 466 -20.87 -1.27 6.61
CA ILE A 466 -20.04 -0.81 7.73
C ILE A 466 -20.94 -0.33 8.87
N PRO A 467 -20.79 -0.88 10.10
CA PRO A 467 -21.57 -0.44 11.25
C PRO A 467 -21.19 0.99 11.65
N ARG A 468 -22.13 1.71 12.25
CA ARG A 468 -21.85 3.05 12.78
C ARG A 468 -20.99 2.91 14.04
N PRO A 469 -19.85 3.65 14.16
CA PRO A 469 -19.10 3.71 15.40
C PRO A 469 -20.00 4.20 16.55
N ARG A 470 -19.88 3.60 17.74
CA ARG A 470 -20.62 4.07 18.92
C ARG A 470 -20.07 5.42 19.35
N THR A 471 -20.95 6.39 19.61
CA THR A 471 -20.61 7.79 19.96
C THR A 471 -19.72 7.93 21.21
N ALA A 472 -19.72 6.94 22.11
CA ALA A 472 -18.85 6.90 23.30
C ALA A 472 -17.36 6.62 22.99
N GLU A 473 -17.02 6.18 21.78
CA GLU A 473 -15.65 5.84 21.39
C GLU A 473 -14.92 7.01 20.70
N VAL A 474 -15.68 8.01 20.26
CA VAL A 474 -15.16 9.20 19.56
C VAL A 474 -14.48 10.18 20.54
N THR A 475 -14.90 10.21 21.81
CA THR A 475 -14.35 11.13 22.83
C THR A 475 -13.09 10.60 23.53
N ALA A 476 -12.75 9.32 23.36
CA ALA A 476 -11.54 8.73 23.94
C ALA A 476 -10.32 8.75 23.00
N GLY A 477 -10.48 9.19 21.75
CA GLY A 477 -9.42 9.28 20.73
C GLY A 477 -9.18 10.71 20.20
N ALA A 478 -9.84 11.73 20.74
CA ALA A 478 -9.67 13.12 20.35
C ALA A 478 -8.72 13.87 21.38
#